data_7490e08ee324f43af2c76d2ce3f8dce7
#
_entry.id   7490e08ee324f43af2c76d2ce3f8dce7
#
_cell.length_a   1.000
_cell.length_b   1.000
_cell.length_c   1.000
_cell.angle_alpha   90.00
_cell.angle_beta   90.00
_cell.angle_gamma   90.00
#
_symmetry.space_group_name_H-M   'P 1'
#
loop_
_entity.id
_entity.type
_entity.pdbx_description
1 polymer ?
#
loop_
_entity_poly.entity_id
_entity_poly.type
_entity_poly.pdbx_seq_one_letter_code
_entity_poly.pdbx_strand_id
1 'polypeptide(L)'
;MKWLIAIVLAPISLFILLLVLLYLPPVQKWVVKKAMNYASEQTGTEINIDHVSLSFPLDLKLEGFTMLRPNDSIPQRRDTVADVRELIVDVQLLPLLKNKVEIDQLTFKGLKANTINYIGDLQIRGNLERLHVVSHGIDLKNSTALLNQADIQGGFLDIALSDTMPKDTSKEKTIWKINIDKLNLYRTAFHLRMPGDTMVVGANFAKATVGGTAIDLYNNVYRVRQINWQGGSLAYD
;
A
#
# COMPACT_ATOMS: atom_id res chain seq x y z
N MET A 1 -8.14 48.91 6.67
CA MET A 1 -8.56 48.05 5.58
C MET A 1 -7.35 47.45 4.80
N LYS A 2 -6.35 48.19 4.37
CA LYS A 2 -5.17 47.68 3.64
C LYS A 2 -4.35 46.64 4.43
N TRP A 3 -4.19 46.82 5.74
CA TRP A 3 -3.45 45.90 6.60
C TRP A 3 -4.16 44.56 6.80
N LEU A 4 -5.49 44.56 6.85
CA LEU A 4 -6.26 43.27 6.94
C LEU A 4 -6.10 42.45 5.65
N ILE A 5 -6.09 43.14 4.49
CA ILE A 5 -5.88 42.46 3.20
C ILE A 5 -4.45 41.90 3.14
N ALA A 6 -3.43 42.63 3.61
CA ALA A 6 -2.06 42.15 3.65
C ALA A 6 -1.87 40.94 4.59
N ILE A 7 -2.53 40.93 5.74
CA ILE A 7 -2.50 39.81 6.71
C ILE A 7 -3.10 38.51 6.11
N VAL A 8 -4.12 38.65 5.26
CA VAL A 8 -4.75 37.49 4.59
C VAL A 8 -3.98 37.07 3.33
N LEU A 9 -3.50 38.03 2.55
CA LEU A 9 -2.78 37.73 1.30
C LEU A 9 -1.38 37.18 1.52
N ALA A 10 -0.68 37.60 2.59
CA ALA A 10 0.68 37.15 2.85
C ALA A 10 0.78 35.61 3.07
N PRO A 11 -0.03 34.98 3.91
CA PRO A 11 0.00 33.51 4.05
C PRO A 11 -0.45 32.80 2.78
N ILE A 12 -1.40 33.35 2.03
CA ILE A 12 -1.85 32.78 0.75
C ILE A 12 -0.74 32.84 -0.28
N SER A 13 -0.06 33.99 -0.43
CA SER A 13 1.05 34.14 -1.37
C SER A 13 2.24 33.26 -0.98
N LEU A 14 2.54 33.14 0.31
CA LEU A 14 3.57 32.24 0.83
C LEU A 14 3.22 30.77 0.51
N PHE A 15 1.96 30.39 0.68
CA PHE A 15 1.49 29.05 0.37
C PHE A 15 1.59 28.74 -1.12
N ILE A 16 1.16 29.66 -2.00
CA ILE A 16 1.33 29.53 -3.45
C ILE A 16 2.81 29.42 -3.82
N LEU A 17 3.67 30.24 -3.20
CA LEU A 17 5.11 30.17 -3.42
C LEU A 17 5.68 28.80 -3.03
N LEU A 18 5.29 28.24 -1.88
CA LEU A 18 5.70 26.91 -1.43
C LEU A 18 5.21 25.82 -2.40
N LEU A 19 3.97 25.93 -2.90
CA LEU A 19 3.47 25.01 -3.92
C LEU A 19 4.31 25.08 -5.19
N VAL A 20 4.61 26.29 -5.69
CA VAL A 20 5.46 26.48 -6.87
C VAL A 20 6.86 25.91 -6.65
N LEU A 21 7.43 26.05 -5.46
CA LEU A 21 8.74 25.47 -5.10
C LEU A 21 8.73 23.95 -5.15
N LEU A 22 7.62 23.31 -4.74
CA LEU A 22 7.47 21.85 -4.81
C LEU A 22 7.48 21.32 -6.27
N TYR A 23 7.13 22.16 -7.26
CA TYR A 23 7.20 21.78 -8.68
C TYR A 23 8.60 21.93 -9.27
N LEU A 24 9.55 22.50 -8.55
CA LEU A 24 10.93 22.60 -9.02
C LEU A 24 11.63 21.21 -8.93
N PRO A 25 12.22 20.71 -10.03
CA PRO A 25 12.85 19.40 -10.05
C PRO A 25 13.87 19.12 -8.94
N PRO A 26 14.75 20.08 -8.53
CA PRO A 26 15.68 19.83 -7.45
C PRO A 26 14.98 19.66 -6.09
N VAL A 27 13.89 20.39 -5.84
CA VAL A 27 13.11 20.28 -4.60
C VAL A 27 12.38 18.95 -4.55
N GLN A 28 11.77 18.54 -5.66
CA GLN A 28 11.14 17.22 -5.78
C GLN A 28 12.13 16.09 -5.47
N LYS A 29 13.32 16.10 -6.10
CA LYS A 29 14.37 15.11 -5.85
C LYS A 29 14.79 15.06 -4.37
N TRP A 30 14.92 16.21 -3.73
CA TRP A 30 15.28 16.28 -2.32
C TRP A 30 14.18 15.69 -1.41
N VAL A 31 12.91 16.09 -1.62
CA VAL A 31 11.76 15.58 -0.86
C VAL A 31 11.63 14.06 -1.01
N VAL A 32 11.71 13.58 -2.26
CA VAL A 32 11.62 12.16 -2.57
C VAL A 32 12.74 11.37 -1.90
N LYS A 33 13.98 11.84 -2.02
CA LYS A 33 15.13 11.17 -1.36
C LYS A 33 14.92 11.08 0.17
N LYS A 34 14.40 12.14 0.78
CA LYS A 34 14.11 12.13 2.21
C LYS A 34 12.99 11.18 2.59
N ALA A 35 11.93 11.13 1.79
CA ALA A 35 10.81 10.21 1.97
C ALA A 35 11.24 8.75 1.77
N MET A 36 12.06 8.46 0.74
CA MET A 36 12.62 7.13 0.50
C MET A 36 13.48 6.64 1.68
N ASN A 37 14.39 7.50 2.17
CA ASN A 37 15.23 7.15 3.31
C ASN A 37 14.37 6.86 4.55
N TYR A 38 13.41 7.72 4.84
CA TYR A 38 12.48 7.51 5.96
C TYR A 38 11.70 6.19 5.81
N ALA A 39 11.12 5.94 4.63
CA ALA A 39 10.39 4.71 4.37
C ALA A 39 11.30 3.47 4.45
N SER A 40 12.53 3.55 3.94
CA SER A 40 13.53 2.48 4.02
C SER A 40 13.89 2.15 5.48
N GLU A 41 14.11 3.19 6.31
CA GLU A 41 14.39 3.01 7.73
C GLU A 41 13.21 2.38 8.49
N GLN A 42 11.98 2.84 8.22
CA GLN A 42 10.79 2.32 8.89
C GLN A 42 10.44 0.88 8.47
N THR A 43 10.73 0.52 7.24
CA THR A 43 10.42 -0.81 6.69
C THR A 43 11.58 -1.81 6.79
N GLY A 44 12.78 -1.35 7.10
CA GLY A 44 13.99 -2.19 7.07
C GLY A 44 14.32 -2.71 5.66
N THR A 45 13.89 -1.98 4.62
CA THR A 45 14.09 -2.34 3.22
C THR A 45 14.82 -1.23 2.47
N GLU A 46 15.41 -1.58 1.34
CA GLU A 46 15.94 -0.62 0.39
C GLU A 46 14.86 -0.26 -0.62
N ILE A 47 14.50 1.02 -0.70
CA ILE A 47 13.49 1.51 -1.64
C ILE A 47 14.20 2.28 -2.75
N ASN A 48 13.91 1.91 -4.00
CA ASN A 48 14.40 2.60 -5.20
C ASN A 48 13.22 3.08 -6.03
N ILE A 49 13.38 4.24 -6.67
CA ILE A 49 12.39 4.87 -7.55
C ILE A 49 13.15 5.46 -8.73
N ASP A 50 12.77 5.10 -9.94
CA ASP A 50 13.44 5.58 -11.16
C ASP A 50 13.08 7.02 -11.47
N HIS A 51 11.77 7.33 -11.42
CA HIS A 51 11.28 8.66 -11.75
C HIS A 51 10.13 9.08 -10.83
N VAL A 52 10.10 10.39 -10.53
CA VAL A 52 9.04 10.99 -9.73
C VAL A 52 8.52 12.22 -10.43
N SER A 53 7.22 12.32 -10.53
CA SER A 53 6.53 13.51 -11.00
C SER A 53 5.38 13.88 -10.06
N LEU A 54 5.13 15.18 -9.98
CA LEU A 54 4.06 15.74 -9.17
C LEU A 54 3.05 16.42 -10.09
N SER A 55 1.79 16.05 -9.96
CA SER A 55 0.66 16.66 -10.65
C SER A 55 -0.15 17.52 -9.69
N PHE A 56 -0.83 18.55 -10.24
CA PHE A 56 -1.72 19.39 -9.44
C PHE A 56 -3.02 18.63 -9.09
N PRO A 57 -3.58 18.70 -7.85
CA PRO A 57 -3.12 19.52 -6.72
C PRO A 57 -1.97 18.92 -5.92
N LEU A 58 -1.84 17.58 -5.78
CA LEU A 58 -0.74 16.87 -5.11
C LEU A 58 -0.75 15.37 -5.41
N ASP A 59 -0.99 14.98 -6.66
CA ASP A 59 -0.79 13.60 -7.07
C ASP A 59 0.69 13.32 -7.25
N LEU A 60 1.23 12.46 -6.44
CA LEU A 60 2.60 11.98 -6.56
C LEU A 60 2.60 10.72 -7.42
N LYS A 61 3.25 10.80 -8.58
CA LYS A 61 3.46 9.66 -9.47
C LYS A 61 4.90 9.17 -9.35
N LEU A 62 5.06 7.91 -9.00
CA LEU A 62 6.33 7.21 -8.88
C LEU A 62 6.41 6.14 -9.97
N GLU A 63 7.48 6.12 -10.75
CA GLU A 63 7.74 5.12 -11.79
C GLU A 63 8.96 4.29 -11.41
N GLY A 64 8.89 2.97 -11.65
CA GLY A 64 9.96 2.04 -11.32
C GLY A 64 10.21 1.91 -9.82
N PHE A 65 9.12 1.86 -9.03
CA PHE A 65 9.23 1.65 -7.59
C PHE A 65 9.64 0.20 -7.30
N THR A 66 10.75 0.01 -6.61
CA THR A 66 11.18 -1.31 -6.12
C THR A 66 11.48 -1.26 -4.63
N MET A 67 11.13 -2.34 -3.94
CA MET A 67 11.36 -2.56 -2.53
C MET A 67 12.16 -3.83 -2.36
N LEU A 68 13.39 -3.72 -1.86
CA LEU A 68 14.36 -4.80 -1.73
C LEU A 68 14.69 -5.04 -0.26
N ARG A 69 14.94 -6.29 0.10
CA ARG A 69 15.42 -6.66 1.43
C ARG A 69 16.69 -7.52 1.33
N PRO A 70 17.57 -7.52 2.34
CA PRO A 70 18.62 -8.50 2.43
C PRO A 70 18.04 -9.91 2.46
N ASN A 71 18.67 -10.85 1.74
CA ASN A 71 18.33 -12.26 1.85
C ASN A 71 18.86 -12.82 3.16
N ASP A 72 18.05 -13.61 3.88
CA ASP A 72 18.38 -14.12 5.19
C ASP A 72 19.54 -15.14 5.16
N SER A 73 19.68 -15.89 4.07
CA SER A 73 20.70 -16.93 3.90
C SER A 73 21.95 -16.45 3.16
N ILE A 74 21.82 -15.44 2.30
CA ILE A 74 22.90 -14.91 1.46
C ILE A 74 22.93 -13.39 1.62
N PRO A 75 23.72 -12.82 2.53
CA PRO A 75 23.71 -11.39 2.85
C PRO A 75 24.01 -10.44 1.68
N GLN A 76 24.77 -10.92 0.67
CA GLN A 76 25.05 -10.14 -0.54
C GLN A 76 23.89 -10.09 -1.52
N ARG A 77 22.91 -10.99 -1.40
CA ARG A 77 21.72 -11.04 -2.24
C ARG A 77 20.64 -10.13 -1.71
N ARG A 78 19.93 -9.48 -2.61
CA ARG A 78 18.71 -8.72 -2.33
C ARG A 78 17.52 -9.47 -2.91
N ASP A 79 16.48 -9.63 -2.12
CA ASP A 79 15.23 -10.21 -2.56
C ASP A 79 14.23 -9.06 -2.81
N THR A 80 13.51 -9.14 -3.93
CA THR A 80 12.49 -8.15 -4.26
C THR A 80 11.20 -8.49 -3.50
N VAL A 81 10.79 -7.59 -2.63
CA VAL A 81 9.53 -7.68 -1.87
C VAL A 81 8.38 -7.13 -2.71
N ALA A 82 8.62 -6.01 -3.39
CA ALA A 82 7.65 -5.40 -4.30
C ALA A 82 8.37 -4.76 -5.48
N ASP A 83 7.75 -4.87 -6.65
CA ASP A 83 8.14 -4.21 -7.90
C ASP A 83 6.87 -3.63 -8.51
N VAL A 84 6.84 -2.31 -8.70
CA VAL A 84 5.68 -1.57 -9.17
C VAL A 84 6.09 -0.71 -10.34
N ARG A 85 5.48 -0.92 -11.51
CA ARG A 85 5.78 -0.11 -12.68
C ARG A 85 5.40 1.36 -12.46
N GLU A 86 4.23 1.61 -11.86
CA GLU A 86 3.73 2.96 -11.58
C GLU A 86 2.90 2.94 -10.29
N LEU A 87 3.25 3.82 -9.35
CA LEU A 87 2.49 4.08 -8.13
C LEU A 87 2.03 5.53 -8.15
N ILE A 88 0.73 5.74 -8.03
CA ILE A 88 0.13 7.08 -7.90
C ILE A 88 -0.41 7.21 -6.48
N VAL A 89 -0.04 8.28 -5.81
CA VAL A 89 -0.46 8.63 -4.44
C VAL A 89 -1.15 9.98 -4.48
N ASP A 90 -2.43 10.00 -4.16
CA ASP A 90 -3.21 11.22 -3.97
C ASP A 90 -3.19 11.62 -2.50
N VAL A 91 -2.61 12.80 -2.22
CA VAL A 91 -2.36 13.29 -0.85
C VAL A 91 -3.18 14.54 -0.58
N GLN A 92 -3.82 14.58 0.59
CA GLN A 92 -4.57 15.76 1.00
C GLN A 92 -3.66 16.95 1.37
N LEU A 93 -3.96 18.11 0.76
CA LEU A 93 -3.22 19.36 1.02
C LEU A 93 -3.43 19.92 2.43
N LEU A 94 -4.68 19.97 2.90
CA LEU A 94 -5.00 20.62 4.17
C LEU A 94 -4.39 19.93 5.39
N PRO A 95 -4.37 18.61 5.50
CA PRO A 95 -3.65 17.91 6.55
C PRO A 95 -2.15 18.15 6.54
N LEU A 96 -1.53 18.28 5.36
CA LEU A 96 -0.10 18.58 5.26
C LEU A 96 0.30 19.89 5.94
N LEU A 97 -0.56 20.90 5.91
CA LEU A 97 -0.35 22.17 6.63
C LEU A 97 -0.32 21.98 8.17
N LYS A 98 -0.84 20.87 8.65
CA LYS A 98 -0.87 20.48 10.08
C LYS A 98 0.15 19.39 10.40
N ASN A 99 1.16 19.18 9.53
CA ASN A 99 2.16 18.11 9.63
C ASN A 99 1.55 16.70 9.68
N LYS A 100 0.38 16.50 9.06
CA LYS A 100 -0.24 15.19 8.90
C LYS A 100 -0.22 14.80 7.43
N VAL A 101 0.15 13.55 7.17
CA VAL A 101 0.06 12.96 5.82
C VAL A 101 -1.21 12.12 5.79
N GLU A 102 -2.19 12.58 5.02
CA GLU A 102 -3.42 11.83 4.77
C GLU A 102 -3.47 11.48 3.29
N ILE A 103 -3.66 10.20 3.01
CA ILE A 103 -3.68 9.63 1.65
C ILE A 103 -5.12 9.28 1.34
N ASP A 104 -5.68 9.90 0.29
CA ASP A 104 -7.02 9.63 -0.18
C ASP A 104 -7.07 8.41 -1.08
N GLN A 105 -6.11 8.32 -1.99
CA GLN A 105 -6.10 7.25 -2.97
C GLN A 105 -4.68 6.75 -3.24
N LEU A 106 -4.59 5.45 -3.49
CA LEU A 106 -3.38 4.77 -3.96
C LEU A 106 -3.72 3.97 -5.20
N THR A 107 -2.92 4.11 -6.26
CA THR A 107 -3.05 3.27 -7.44
C THR A 107 -1.72 2.65 -7.79
N PHE A 108 -1.66 1.33 -7.74
CA PHE A 108 -0.53 0.53 -8.19
C PHE A 108 -0.85 -0.03 -9.58
N LYS A 109 0.05 0.15 -10.53
CA LYS A 109 -0.04 -0.46 -11.87
C LYS A 109 1.15 -1.36 -12.11
N GLY A 110 0.91 -2.59 -12.51
CA GLY A 110 1.93 -3.60 -12.74
C GLY A 110 2.67 -3.95 -11.45
N LEU A 111 1.92 -4.23 -10.39
CA LEU A 111 2.45 -4.68 -9.10
C LEU A 111 2.88 -6.15 -9.19
N LYS A 112 4.11 -6.43 -8.82
CA LYS A 112 4.60 -7.77 -8.47
C LYS A 112 4.97 -7.77 -7.00
N ALA A 113 4.49 -8.74 -6.24
CA ALA A 113 4.76 -8.86 -4.81
C ALA A 113 5.34 -10.23 -4.47
N ASN A 114 6.27 -10.25 -3.54
CA ASN A 114 6.83 -11.46 -2.95
C ASN A 114 7.27 -11.15 -1.51
N THR A 115 6.35 -11.28 -0.57
CA THR A 115 6.58 -10.91 0.82
C THR A 115 7.13 -12.05 1.67
N ILE A 116 7.68 -13.11 1.06
CA ILE A 116 8.23 -14.25 1.80
C ILE A 116 9.19 -13.76 2.88
N ASN A 117 8.94 -14.16 4.12
CA ASN A 117 9.72 -13.82 5.31
C ASN A 117 9.76 -12.31 5.67
N TYR A 118 8.94 -11.47 5.03
CA TYR A 118 8.92 -10.04 5.31
C TYR A 118 7.76 -9.62 6.23
N ILE A 119 6.57 -10.23 6.06
CA ILE A 119 5.37 -9.92 6.86
C ILE A 119 5.04 -11.12 7.78
N GLY A 120 5.94 -11.45 8.71
CA GLY A 120 5.68 -12.49 9.70
C GLY A 120 4.97 -13.73 9.16
N ASP A 121 3.80 -14.02 9.69
CA ASP A 121 3.01 -15.21 9.36
C ASP A 121 2.19 -15.10 8.05
N LEU A 122 2.34 -14.01 7.30
CA LEU A 122 1.63 -13.76 6.05
C LEU A 122 2.61 -13.73 4.87
N GLN A 123 2.45 -14.65 3.93
CA GLN A 123 3.19 -14.64 2.67
C GLN A 123 2.24 -14.28 1.53
N ILE A 124 2.61 -13.28 0.75
CA ILE A 124 1.89 -12.90 -0.47
C ILE A 124 2.85 -12.99 -1.63
N ARG A 125 2.51 -13.76 -2.65
CA ARG A 125 3.22 -13.82 -3.92
C ARG A 125 2.25 -13.65 -5.06
N GLY A 126 2.61 -12.84 -6.03
CA GLY A 126 1.77 -12.70 -7.21
C GLY A 126 2.01 -11.42 -7.98
N ASN A 127 1.11 -11.20 -8.90
CA ASN A 127 1.14 -10.04 -9.77
C ASN A 127 -0.27 -9.51 -10.00
N LEU A 128 -0.39 -8.19 -10.08
CA LEU A 128 -1.64 -7.49 -10.37
C LEU A 128 -1.41 -6.47 -11.49
N GLU A 129 -2.33 -6.40 -12.45
CA GLU A 129 -2.32 -5.35 -13.46
C GLU A 129 -2.58 -3.98 -12.82
N ARG A 130 -3.57 -3.94 -11.91
CA ARG A 130 -3.93 -2.72 -11.17
C ARG A 130 -4.51 -3.07 -9.81
N LEU A 131 -4.07 -2.33 -8.79
CA LEU A 131 -4.70 -2.23 -7.49
C LEU A 131 -5.01 -0.75 -7.25
N HIS A 132 -6.27 -0.41 -7.04
CA HIS A 132 -6.70 0.93 -6.70
C HIS A 132 -7.38 0.91 -5.33
N VAL A 133 -6.96 1.80 -4.46
CA VAL A 133 -7.44 1.88 -3.07
C VAL A 133 -7.92 3.30 -2.81
N VAL A 134 -9.13 3.42 -2.28
CA VAL A 134 -9.69 4.66 -1.74
C VAL A 134 -9.74 4.53 -0.23
N SER A 135 -9.10 5.45 0.49
CA SER A 135 -8.98 5.36 1.94
C SER A 135 -9.68 6.50 2.66
N HIS A 136 -10.10 6.25 3.89
CA HIS A 136 -10.53 7.25 4.87
C HIS A 136 -9.42 7.57 5.88
N GLY A 137 -8.31 6.88 5.80
CA GLY A 137 -7.15 7.09 6.64
C GLY A 137 -6.25 5.87 6.68
N ILE A 138 -4.97 6.12 6.44
CA ILE A 138 -3.90 5.16 6.64
C ILE A 138 -2.98 5.75 7.71
N ASP A 139 -2.97 5.12 8.86
CA ASP A 139 -2.12 5.51 9.98
C ASP A 139 -0.95 4.52 10.08
N LEU A 140 0.19 4.96 9.57
CA LEU A 140 1.43 4.15 9.57
C LEU A 140 1.94 3.94 11.00
N LYS A 141 1.75 4.91 11.89
CA LYS A 141 2.23 4.83 13.28
C LYS A 141 1.48 3.78 14.08
N ASN A 142 0.16 3.72 13.90
CA ASN A 142 -0.71 2.77 14.61
C ASN A 142 -1.00 1.51 13.80
N SER A 143 -0.40 1.38 12.60
CA SER A 143 -0.59 0.26 11.68
C SER A 143 -2.07 -0.04 11.41
N THR A 144 -2.85 1.00 11.13
CA THR A 144 -4.27 0.88 10.80
C THR A 144 -4.57 1.43 9.43
N ALA A 145 -5.44 0.76 8.69
CA ALA A 145 -5.94 1.22 7.39
C ALA A 145 -7.47 1.08 7.34
N LEU A 146 -8.13 2.21 7.10
CA LEU A 146 -9.57 2.28 6.89
C LEU A 146 -9.83 2.57 5.41
N LEU A 147 -10.23 1.54 4.67
CA LEU A 147 -10.40 1.60 3.23
C LEU A 147 -11.89 1.58 2.88
N ASN A 148 -12.36 2.58 2.15
CA ASN A 148 -13.71 2.61 1.61
C ASN A 148 -13.86 1.58 0.51
N GLN A 149 -12.85 1.53 -0.38
CA GLN A 149 -12.88 0.68 -1.53
C GLN A 149 -11.47 0.23 -1.91
N ALA A 150 -11.37 -1.02 -2.31
CA ALA A 150 -10.21 -1.56 -2.99
C ALA A 150 -10.67 -2.27 -4.26
N ASP A 151 -10.07 -1.92 -5.40
CA ASP A 151 -10.33 -2.51 -6.70
C ASP A 151 -9.08 -3.25 -7.17
N ILE A 152 -9.17 -4.56 -7.30
CA ILE A 152 -8.12 -5.42 -7.83
C ILE A 152 -8.50 -5.83 -9.25
N GLN A 153 -7.64 -5.54 -10.21
CA GLN A 153 -7.88 -5.84 -11.60
C GLN A 153 -6.72 -6.62 -12.21
N GLY A 154 -7.05 -7.76 -12.79
CA GLY A 154 -6.14 -8.62 -13.53
C GLY A 154 -5.00 -9.16 -12.69
N GLY A 155 -4.83 -10.46 -12.67
CA GLY A 155 -3.68 -11.06 -12.02
C GLY A 155 -4.00 -12.25 -11.11
N PHE A 156 -2.97 -12.66 -10.41
CA PHE A 156 -2.99 -13.81 -9.51
C PHE A 156 -2.27 -13.48 -8.21
N LEU A 157 -2.84 -13.92 -7.10
CA LEU A 157 -2.27 -13.84 -5.77
C LEU A 157 -2.23 -15.23 -5.11
N ASP A 158 -1.06 -15.64 -4.66
CA ASP A 158 -0.84 -16.79 -3.78
C ASP A 158 -0.61 -16.26 -2.37
N ILE A 159 -1.53 -16.53 -1.48
CA ILE A 159 -1.56 -16.06 -0.10
C ILE A 159 -1.40 -17.27 0.81
N ALA A 160 -0.37 -17.28 1.63
CA ALA A 160 -0.18 -18.31 2.63
C ALA A 160 -0.18 -17.68 4.02
N LEU A 161 -1.03 -18.20 4.88
CA LEU A 161 -1.05 -17.93 6.30
C LEU A 161 -0.31 -19.06 7.00
N SER A 162 0.65 -18.73 7.86
CA SER A 162 1.45 -19.73 8.56
C SER A 162 1.60 -19.33 10.03
N ASP A 163 1.40 -20.28 10.91
CA ASP A 163 1.69 -20.18 12.33
C ASP A 163 3.07 -20.76 12.70
N THR A 164 3.76 -21.37 11.72
CA THR A 164 5.04 -22.08 11.92
C THR A 164 6.27 -21.21 11.66
N MET A 165 6.10 -19.97 11.19
CA MET A 165 7.23 -19.07 11.01
C MET A 165 7.87 -18.75 12.36
N PRO A 166 9.23 -18.72 12.44
CA PRO A 166 9.91 -18.26 13.63
C PRO A 166 9.40 -16.89 14.00
N LYS A 167 8.76 -16.76 15.15
CA LYS A 167 8.36 -15.46 15.67
C LYS A 167 9.64 -14.69 15.89
N ASP A 168 9.92 -13.73 15.01
CA ASP A 168 11.01 -12.78 15.23
C ASP A 168 10.64 -11.94 16.46
N THR A 169 11.15 -12.37 17.61
CA THR A 169 10.92 -11.70 18.89
C THR A 169 11.73 -10.42 19.04
N SER A 170 12.59 -10.10 18.08
CA SER A 170 13.51 -8.96 18.11
C SER A 170 12.95 -7.66 17.54
N LYS A 171 11.84 -7.72 16.82
CA LYS A 171 11.16 -6.54 16.25
C LYS A 171 9.77 -6.38 16.85
N GLU A 172 9.43 -5.16 17.24
CA GLU A 172 8.04 -4.81 17.55
C GLU A 172 7.16 -5.22 16.36
N LYS A 173 6.24 -6.15 16.61
CA LYS A 173 5.32 -6.62 15.57
C LYS A 173 4.52 -5.44 15.05
N THR A 174 4.73 -5.06 13.83
CA THR A 174 3.87 -4.10 13.13
C THR A 174 2.53 -4.78 12.84
N ILE A 175 1.57 -4.49 13.69
CA ILE A 175 0.30 -5.20 13.77
C ILE A 175 -0.72 -4.41 12.96
N TRP A 176 -0.84 -4.73 11.69
CA TRP A 176 -1.81 -4.08 10.83
C TRP A 176 -3.25 -4.53 11.13
N LYS A 177 -4.14 -3.55 11.28
CA LYS A 177 -5.59 -3.71 11.27
C LYS A 177 -6.15 -3.03 10.04
N ILE A 178 -6.74 -3.82 9.17
CA ILE A 178 -7.24 -3.34 7.88
C ILE A 178 -8.74 -3.58 7.82
N ASN A 179 -9.50 -2.51 7.63
CA ASN A 179 -10.92 -2.58 7.34
C ASN A 179 -11.15 -2.15 5.90
N ILE A 180 -11.92 -2.92 5.15
CA ILE A 180 -12.27 -2.64 3.76
C ILE A 180 -13.79 -2.73 3.65
N ASP A 181 -14.46 -1.60 3.38
CA ASP A 181 -15.91 -1.61 3.24
C ASP A 181 -16.34 -2.35 1.98
N LYS A 182 -15.61 -2.17 0.88
CA LYS A 182 -15.89 -2.80 -0.40
C LYS A 182 -14.61 -3.21 -1.12
N LEU A 183 -14.46 -4.49 -1.41
CA LEU A 183 -13.40 -5.02 -2.25
C LEU A 183 -14.01 -5.53 -3.57
N ASN A 184 -13.57 -4.99 -4.69
CA ASN A 184 -13.96 -5.45 -6.01
C ASN A 184 -12.80 -6.21 -6.67
N LEU A 185 -13.11 -7.34 -7.25
CA LEU A 185 -12.18 -8.21 -7.95
C LEU A 185 -12.63 -8.32 -9.41
N TYR A 186 -11.73 -8.06 -10.34
CA TYR A 186 -11.99 -8.16 -11.78
C TYR A 186 -10.89 -9.00 -12.45
N ARG A 187 -11.27 -10.09 -13.10
CA ARG A 187 -10.32 -11.01 -13.76
C ARG A 187 -9.16 -11.39 -12.84
N THR A 188 -9.48 -11.78 -11.61
CA THR A 188 -8.51 -12.05 -10.55
C THR A 188 -8.64 -13.49 -10.08
N ALA A 189 -7.50 -14.16 -9.95
CA ALA A 189 -7.40 -15.47 -9.34
C ALA A 189 -6.57 -15.38 -8.05
N PHE A 190 -6.88 -16.23 -7.07
CA PHE A 190 -6.07 -16.36 -5.88
C PHE A 190 -6.06 -17.80 -5.36
N HIS A 191 -4.97 -18.12 -4.68
CA HIS A 191 -4.91 -19.27 -3.77
C HIS A 191 -4.72 -18.75 -2.36
N LEU A 192 -5.49 -19.29 -1.43
CA LEU A 192 -5.35 -19.06 -0.01
C LEU A 192 -5.00 -20.36 0.66
N ARG A 193 -3.85 -20.43 1.30
CA ARG A 193 -3.41 -21.56 2.11
C ARG A 193 -3.49 -21.19 3.59
N MET A 194 -4.27 -21.95 4.33
CA MET A 194 -4.45 -21.76 5.77
C MET A 194 -3.29 -22.39 6.57
N PRO A 195 -3.09 -21.99 7.85
CA PRO A 195 -2.06 -22.56 8.70
C PRO A 195 -2.14 -24.08 8.80
N GLY A 196 -0.96 -24.73 8.82
CA GLY A 196 -0.86 -26.18 8.96
C GLY A 196 -1.24 -26.97 7.71
N ASP A 197 -1.31 -26.31 6.55
CA ASP A 197 -1.74 -26.91 5.26
C ASP A 197 -3.07 -27.66 5.34
N THR A 198 -3.92 -27.26 6.28
CA THR A 198 -5.19 -27.93 6.56
C THR A 198 -6.30 -27.55 5.61
N MET A 199 -6.14 -26.45 4.88
CA MET A 199 -7.14 -25.97 3.93
C MET A 199 -6.49 -25.13 2.84
N VAL A 200 -6.81 -25.45 1.59
CA VAL A 200 -6.44 -24.67 0.42
C VAL A 200 -7.71 -24.20 -0.29
N VAL A 201 -7.85 -22.91 -0.46
CA VAL A 201 -8.94 -22.32 -1.23
C VAL A 201 -8.38 -21.70 -2.49
N GLY A 202 -8.78 -22.23 -3.64
CA GLY A 202 -8.52 -21.65 -4.96
C GLY A 202 -9.73 -20.93 -5.49
N ALA A 203 -9.59 -19.72 -5.97
CA ALA A 203 -10.69 -19.00 -6.58
C ALA A 203 -10.25 -18.24 -7.83
N ASN A 204 -11.16 -18.17 -8.79
CA ASN A 204 -11.00 -17.39 -10.00
C ASN A 204 -12.31 -16.65 -10.25
N PHE A 205 -12.24 -15.35 -10.39
CA PHE A 205 -13.41 -14.50 -10.59
C PHE A 205 -13.27 -13.67 -11.86
N ALA A 206 -14.27 -13.71 -12.73
CA ALA A 206 -14.42 -12.70 -13.76
C ALA A 206 -14.78 -11.36 -13.10
N LYS A 207 -15.72 -11.40 -12.15
CA LYS A 207 -16.10 -10.25 -11.31
C LYS A 207 -16.56 -10.76 -9.94
N ALA A 208 -16.06 -10.16 -8.87
CA ALA A 208 -16.57 -10.37 -7.53
C ALA A 208 -16.60 -9.08 -6.73
N THR A 209 -17.49 -9.02 -5.75
CA THR A 209 -17.55 -7.93 -4.77
C THR A 209 -17.65 -8.54 -3.39
N VAL A 210 -16.73 -8.15 -2.52
CA VAL A 210 -16.67 -8.56 -1.12
C VAL A 210 -17.01 -7.35 -0.27
N GLY A 211 -17.98 -7.48 0.60
CA GLY A 211 -18.45 -6.42 1.46
C GLY A 211 -18.10 -6.63 2.92
N GLY A 212 -17.68 -5.55 3.58
CA GLY A 212 -17.42 -5.53 5.01
C GLY A 212 -16.32 -6.51 5.45
N THR A 213 -15.11 -6.32 4.93
CA THR A 213 -13.93 -7.12 5.27
C THR A 213 -13.18 -6.46 6.42
N ALA A 214 -12.83 -7.23 7.44
CA ALA A 214 -11.95 -6.82 8.51
C ALA A 214 -10.84 -7.84 8.68
N ILE A 215 -9.60 -7.37 8.66
CA ILE A 215 -8.39 -8.17 8.80
C ILE A 215 -7.62 -7.63 10.00
N ASP A 216 -7.53 -8.41 11.05
CA ASP A 216 -6.72 -8.14 12.24
C ASP A 216 -5.59 -9.19 12.27
N LEU A 217 -4.43 -8.81 11.75
CA LEU A 217 -3.27 -9.71 11.66
C LEU A 217 -2.70 -10.04 13.04
N TYR A 218 -2.98 -9.22 14.05
CA TYR A 218 -2.52 -9.49 15.41
C TYR A 218 -3.28 -10.64 16.07
N ASN A 219 -4.60 -10.60 15.95
CA ASN A 219 -5.47 -11.58 16.57
C ASN A 219 -5.79 -12.75 15.62
N ASN A 220 -5.22 -12.77 14.41
CA ASN A 220 -5.54 -13.72 13.33
C ASN A 220 -7.05 -13.78 13.05
N VAL A 221 -7.71 -12.61 13.04
CA VAL A 221 -9.15 -12.51 12.79
C VAL A 221 -9.39 -12.00 11.38
N TYR A 222 -10.07 -12.82 10.60
CA TYR A 222 -10.46 -12.52 9.22
C TYR A 222 -11.98 -12.59 9.13
N ARG A 223 -12.62 -11.46 8.81
CA ARG A 223 -14.08 -11.38 8.70
C ARG A 223 -14.47 -10.91 7.32
N VAL A 224 -15.42 -11.58 6.73
CA VAL A 224 -16.07 -11.21 5.48
C VAL A 224 -17.57 -11.27 5.71
N ARG A 225 -18.29 -10.18 5.42
CA ARG A 225 -19.74 -10.13 5.63
C ARG A 225 -20.49 -10.73 4.46
N GLN A 226 -20.05 -10.45 3.25
CA GLN A 226 -20.76 -10.82 2.03
C GLN A 226 -19.81 -10.97 0.87
N ILE A 227 -20.04 -11.99 0.05
CA ILE A 227 -19.35 -12.19 -1.22
C ILE A 227 -20.40 -12.38 -2.30
N ASN A 228 -20.34 -11.56 -3.34
CA ASN A 228 -21.11 -11.73 -4.56
C ASN A 228 -20.16 -11.89 -5.73
N TRP A 229 -20.34 -12.92 -6.57
CA TRP A 229 -19.49 -13.09 -7.75
C TRP A 229 -20.30 -13.49 -8.98
N GLN A 230 -19.74 -13.18 -10.14
CA GLN A 230 -20.28 -13.50 -11.43
C GLN A 230 -19.17 -14.03 -12.32
N GLY A 231 -19.35 -15.24 -12.85
CA GLY A 231 -18.36 -15.91 -13.68
C GLY A 231 -17.09 -16.27 -12.89
N GLY A 232 -16.74 -17.54 -12.85
CA GLY A 232 -15.56 -18.01 -12.15
C GLY A 232 -15.75 -19.36 -11.53
N SER A 233 -14.77 -19.76 -10.73
CA SER A 233 -14.74 -21.03 -10.00
C SER A 233 -14.21 -20.82 -8.59
N LEU A 234 -14.70 -21.64 -7.68
CA LEU A 234 -14.20 -21.78 -6.32
C LEU A 234 -13.88 -23.25 -6.13
N ALA A 235 -12.67 -23.56 -5.73
CA ALA A 235 -12.22 -24.88 -5.34
C ALA A 235 -11.77 -24.83 -3.88
N TYR A 236 -12.05 -25.91 -3.18
CA TYR A 236 -11.71 -26.10 -1.78
C TYR A 236 -11.16 -27.53 -1.62
N ASP A 237 -10.01 -27.66 -0.98
CA ASP A 237 -9.35 -28.93 -0.69
C ASP A 237 -8.89 -28.97 0.77
#